data_4459bd0658d06c7f9b79bf95a734a235
#
_entry.id   4459bd0658d06c7f9b79bf95a734a235
#
_cell.length_a   1.000
_cell.length_b   1.000
_cell.length_c   1.000
_cell.angle_alpha   90.00
_cell.angle_beta   90.00
_cell.angle_gamma   90.00
#
_symmetry.space_group_name_H-M   'P 1'
#
loop_
_entity.id
_entity.type
_entity.pdbx_description
1 polymer ?
#
loop_
_entity_poly.entity_id
_entity_poly.type
_entity_poly.pdbx_seq_one_letter_code
_entity_poly.pdbx_strand_id
1 'polypeptide(L)'
;MNHCFTPSMPYRRTPAVQARLDAQRASVVEAALGLLAEQGYAGCTMAAVATRAGIATGSVYRHFPSKAELAVELFRTVVGREVAAVSEAAGHPGHGSAAERVVAVIETFAQRALKSPRLAYALLAEPVDPAVDAERLVFRRAFRDVFAARVAEGVRTGELPPQDPALTASALVGAGAEALVGPLAEGAVGPDTVPALVTFTLRALGVPDADHA
;
A
#
# COMPACT_ATOMS: atom_id res chain seq x y z
N MET A 1 -63.29 -1.76 -11.46
CA MET A 1 -62.21 -0.82 -11.84
C MET A 1 -60.88 -1.55 -11.60
N ASN A 2 -60.32 -2.12 -12.67
CA ASN A 2 -59.02 -2.83 -12.61
C ASN A 2 -57.90 -1.82 -12.82
N HIS A 3 -57.10 -1.54 -11.77
CA HIS A 3 -55.88 -0.80 -11.89
C HIS A 3 -54.79 -1.74 -12.44
N CYS A 4 -54.44 -1.55 -13.69
CA CYS A 4 -53.30 -2.19 -14.32
C CYS A 4 -52.02 -1.61 -13.70
N PHE A 5 -51.34 -2.38 -12.88
CA PHE A 5 -49.99 -2.05 -12.34
C PHE A 5 -48.99 -2.39 -13.41
N THR A 6 -48.49 -1.38 -14.14
CA THR A 6 -47.37 -1.53 -15.07
C THR A 6 -46.08 -1.56 -14.26
N PRO A 7 -45.32 -2.67 -14.25
CA PRO A 7 -44.02 -2.67 -13.57
C PRO A 7 -43.08 -1.71 -14.31
N SER A 8 -42.60 -0.69 -13.60
CA SER A 8 -41.54 0.21 -14.06
C SER A 8 -40.29 -0.62 -14.29
N MET A 9 -39.90 -0.77 -15.55
CA MET A 9 -38.58 -1.37 -15.87
C MET A 9 -37.46 -0.51 -15.24
N PRO A 10 -36.51 -1.12 -14.50
CA PRO A 10 -35.38 -0.38 -13.99
C PRO A 10 -34.59 0.22 -15.15
N TYR A 11 -34.39 1.54 -15.12
CA TYR A 11 -33.61 2.27 -16.11
C TYR A 11 -32.18 1.70 -16.17
N ARG A 12 -31.86 0.94 -17.20
CA ARG A 12 -30.50 0.48 -17.49
C ARG A 12 -29.71 1.62 -18.11
N ARG A 13 -28.66 2.07 -17.42
CA ARG A 13 -27.71 3.06 -17.96
C ARG A 13 -27.10 2.52 -19.26
N THR A 14 -26.96 3.39 -20.27
CA THR A 14 -26.29 3.00 -21.50
C THR A 14 -24.81 2.76 -21.27
N PRO A 15 -24.14 1.88 -22.06
CA PRO A 15 -22.70 1.63 -21.93
C PRO A 15 -21.85 2.93 -21.99
N ALA A 16 -22.23 3.88 -22.83
CA ALA A 16 -21.56 5.17 -22.94
C ALA A 16 -21.68 6.03 -21.67
N VAL A 17 -22.85 6.04 -21.02
CA VAL A 17 -23.07 6.73 -19.76
C VAL A 17 -22.26 6.08 -18.64
N GLN A 18 -22.22 4.75 -18.59
CA GLN A 18 -21.41 4.04 -17.60
C GLN A 18 -19.92 4.32 -17.79
N ALA A 19 -19.40 4.22 -19.02
CA ALA A 19 -18.00 4.51 -19.33
C ALA A 19 -17.59 5.94 -18.92
N ARG A 20 -18.47 6.93 -19.13
CA ARG A 20 -18.23 8.33 -18.70
C ARG A 20 -18.16 8.44 -17.15
N LEU A 21 -19.03 7.75 -16.44
CA LEU A 21 -19.03 7.76 -14.96
C LEU A 21 -17.76 7.09 -14.43
N ASP A 22 -17.34 5.99 -15.03
CA ASP A 22 -16.13 5.26 -14.64
C ASP A 22 -14.87 6.11 -14.89
N ALA A 23 -14.80 6.79 -16.04
CA ALA A 23 -13.73 7.75 -16.34
C ALA A 23 -13.70 8.91 -15.35
N GLN A 24 -14.86 9.47 -14.98
CA GLN A 24 -14.94 10.53 -13.99
C GLN A 24 -14.51 10.04 -12.59
N ARG A 25 -14.93 8.82 -12.20
CA ARG A 25 -14.49 8.19 -10.93
C ARG A 25 -12.97 8.01 -10.92
N ALA A 26 -12.38 7.52 -12.01
CA ALA A 26 -10.94 7.36 -12.13
C ALA A 26 -10.20 8.71 -12.01
N SER A 27 -10.71 9.77 -12.65
CA SER A 27 -10.15 11.13 -12.53
C SER A 27 -10.21 11.67 -11.10
N VAL A 28 -11.27 11.38 -10.34
CA VAL A 28 -11.37 11.73 -8.90
C VAL A 28 -10.32 11.00 -8.09
N VAL A 29 -10.13 9.70 -8.31
CA VAL A 29 -9.11 8.90 -7.62
C VAL A 29 -7.70 9.42 -7.93
N GLU A 30 -7.40 9.70 -9.18
CA GLU A 30 -6.10 10.25 -9.61
C GLU A 30 -5.81 11.60 -8.95
N ALA A 31 -6.77 12.53 -8.98
CA ALA A 31 -6.66 13.84 -8.33
C ALA A 31 -6.43 13.72 -6.82
N ALA A 32 -7.14 12.79 -6.18
CA ALA A 32 -7.01 12.54 -4.74
C ALA A 32 -5.67 11.88 -4.38
N LEU A 33 -5.15 10.95 -5.21
CA LEU A 33 -3.81 10.36 -5.03
C LEU A 33 -2.72 11.43 -5.10
N GLY A 34 -2.82 12.36 -6.06
CA GLY A 34 -1.88 13.49 -6.16
C GLY A 34 -1.91 14.37 -4.90
N LEU A 35 -3.11 14.70 -4.38
CA LEU A 35 -3.25 15.46 -3.14
C LEU A 35 -2.69 14.72 -1.92
N LEU A 36 -2.97 13.43 -1.82
CA LEU A 36 -2.44 12.59 -0.73
C LEU A 36 -0.90 12.57 -0.74
N ALA A 37 -0.30 12.46 -1.92
CA ALA A 37 1.16 12.45 -2.06
C ALA A 37 1.80 13.82 -1.76
N GLU A 38 1.13 14.92 -2.06
CA GLU A 38 1.64 16.29 -1.87
C GLU A 38 1.35 16.85 -0.49
N GLN A 39 0.15 16.57 0.06
CA GLN A 39 -0.40 17.27 1.23
C GLN A 39 -0.81 16.33 2.38
N GLY A 40 -0.65 15.00 2.20
CA GLY A 40 -1.08 14.00 3.18
C GLY A 40 -2.61 13.84 3.25
N TYR A 41 -3.04 13.04 4.21
CA TYR A 41 -4.48 12.77 4.41
C TYR A 41 -5.26 14.02 4.80
N ALA A 42 -4.69 14.88 5.65
CA ALA A 42 -5.34 16.11 6.10
C ALA A 42 -5.67 17.04 4.92
N GLY A 43 -4.74 17.23 3.99
CA GLY A 43 -4.90 18.09 2.81
C GLY A 43 -5.81 17.52 1.72
N CYS A 44 -6.06 16.22 1.71
CA CYS A 44 -6.93 15.55 0.75
C CYS A 44 -8.42 15.77 1.12
N THR A 45 -8.93 16.99 0.97
CA THR A 45 -10.34 17.32 1.21
C THR A 45 -11.19 17.10 -0.03
N MET A 46 -12.50 16.83 0.12
CA MET A 46 -13.44 16.63 -1.00
C MET A 46 -13.47 17.85 -1.94
N ALA A 47 -13.35 19.07 -1.39
CA ALA A 47 -13.30 20.31 -2.17
C ALA A 47 -11.98 20.43 -2.96
N ALA A 48 -10.83 20.11 -2.35
CA ALA A 48 -9.54 20.12 -3.02
C ALA A 48 -9.50 19.10 -4.16
N VAL A 49 -10.06 17.90 -3.92
CA VAL A 49 -10.18 16.85 -4.95
C VAL A 49 -11.05 17.32 -6.12
N ALA A 50 -12.20 17.95 -5.84
CA ALA A 50 -13.08 18.49 -6.86
C ALA A 50 -12.37 19.54 -7.73
N THR A 51 -11.67 20.47 -7.09
CA THR A 51 -10.88 21.52 -7.77
C THR A 51 -9.82 20.90 -8.67
N ARG A 52 -9.03 19.96 -8.16
CA ARG A 52 -7.97 19.30 -8.93
C ARG A 52 -8.51 18.42 -10.09
N ALA A 53 -9.64 17.76 -9.89
CA ALA A 53 -10.30 16.97 -10.92
C ALA A 53 -11.07 17.82 -11.94
N GLY A 54 -11.20 19.13 -11.75
CA GLY A 54 -11.94 20.02 -12.63
C GLY A 54 -13.45 19.76 -12.66
N ILE A 55 -14.04 19.32 -11.54
CA ILE A 55 -15.47 19.00 -11.42
C ILE A 55 -16.10 19.69 -10.21
N ALA A 56 -17.44 19.77 -10.19
CA ALA A 56 -18.15 20.27 -9.02
C ALA A 56 -18.02 19.32 -7.83
N THR A 57 -17.89 19.85 -6.60
CA THR A 57 -17.79 19.06 -5.36
C THR A 57 -18.93 18.05 -5.18
N GLY A 58 -20.16 18.41 -5.58
CA GLY A 58 -21.30 17.48 -5.58
C GLY A 58 -21.12 16.27 -6.53
N SER A 59 -20.27 16.40 -7.56
CA SER A 59 -19.93 15.29 -8.43
C SER A 59 -18.97 14.32 -7.78
N VAL A 60 -18.06 14.81 -6.92
CA VAL A 60 -17.19 13.92 -6.11
C VAL A 60 -18.02 13.11 -5.14
N TYR A 61 -18.96 13.75 -4.41
CA TYR A 61 -19.87 13.06 -3.48
C TYR A 61 -20.77 12.02 -4.14
N ARG A 62 -21.05 12.16 -5.44
CA ARG A 62 -21.80 11.14 -6.20
C ARG A 62 -21.02 9.85 -6.40
N HIS A 63 -19.69 9.93 -6.46
CA HIS A 63 -18.80 8.78 -6.62
C HIS A 63 -18.33 8.23 -5.26
N PHE A 64 -18.12 9.11 -4.30
CA PHE A 64 -17.63 8.80 -2.96
C PHE A 64 -18.45 9.58 -1.93
N PRO A 65 -19.45 8.96 -1.29
CA PRO A 65 -20.34 9.59 -0.35
C PRO A 65 -19.65 10.30 0.82
N SER A 66 -18.42 9.89 1.16
CA SER A 66 -17.63 10.49 2.25
C SER A 66 -16.13 10.55 1.91
N LYS A 67 -15.40 11.38 2.65
CA LYS A 67 -13.93 11.40 2.61
C LYS A 67 -13.35 10.04 3.02
N ALA A 68 -13.94 9.37 4.00
CA ALA A 68 -13.50 8.06 4.45
C ALA A 68 -13.62 7.01 3.34
N GLU A 69 -14.72 6.98 2.59
CA GLU A 69 -14.87 6.05 1.46
C GLU A 69 -13.88 6.33 0.33
N LEU A 70 -13.65 7.59 0.00
CA LEU A 70 -12.60 7.98 -0.95
C LEU A 70 -11.23 7.51 -0.44
N ALA A 71 -10.92 7.76 0.82
CA ALA A 71 -9.64 7.38 1.41
C ALA A 71 -9.43 5.86 1.41
N VAL A 72 -10.45 5.07 1.76
CA VAL A 72 -10.40 3.60 1.66
C VAL A 72 -10.03 3.15 0.24
N GLU A 73 -10.65 3.75 -0.78
CA GLU A 73 -10.33 3.46 -2.18
C GLU A 73 -8.89 3.83 -2.54
N LEU A 74 -8.40 5.00 -2.07
CA LEU A 74 -7.02 5.43 -2.29
C LEU A 74 -6.04 4.46 -1.64
N PHE A 75 -6.28 4.09 -0.38
CA PHE A 75 -5.45 3.12 0.33
C PHE A 75 -5.40 1.79 -0.41
N ARG A 76 -6.53 1.23 -0.80
CA ARG A 76 -6.59 -0.03 -1.57
C ARG A 76 -5.81 0.06 -2.88
N THR A 77 -5.95 1.19 -3.60
CA THR A 77 -5.26 1.42 -4.86
C THR A 77 -3.75 1.47 -4.67
N VAL A 78 -3.26 2.23 -3.69
CA VAL A 78 -1.82 2.34 -3.43
C VAL A 78 -1.27 1.02 -2.88
N VAL A 79 -1.95 0.42 -1.90
CA VAL A 79 -1.58 -0.87 -1.31
C VAL A 79 -1.45 -1.94 -2.38
N GLY A 80 -2.41 -2.03 -3.29
CA GLY A 80 -2.34 -2.99 -4.40
C GLY A 80 -1.08 -2.82 -5.25
N ARG A 81 -0.69 -1.57 -5.54
CA ARG A 81 0.55 -1.25 -6.29
C ARG A 81 1.80 -1.60 -5.50
N GLU A 82 1.83 -1.31 -4.20
CA GLU A 82 2.98 -1.59 -3.34
C GLU A 82 3.18 -3.09 -3.13
N VAL A 83 2.11 -3.84 -2.85
CA VAL A 83 2.16 -5.31 -2.71
C VAL A 83 2.57 -5.96 -4.02
N ALA A 84 2.07 -5.48 -5.17
CA ALA A 84 2.49 -6.00 -6.48
C ALA A 84 3.99 -5.79 -6.71
N ALA A 85 4.52 -4.57 -6.41
CA ALA A 85 5.92 -4.25 -6.59
C ALA A 85 6.85 -5.12 -5.73
N VAL A 86 6.53 -5.32 -4.44
CA VAL A 86 7.35 -6.17 -3.56
C VAL A 86 7.21 -7.65 -3.89
N SER A 87 6.04 -8.09 -4.38
CA SER A 87 5.85 -9.48 -4.84
C SER A 87 6.64 -9.77 -6.11
N GLU A 88 6.71 -8.81 -7.03
CA GLU A 88 7.54 -8.90 -8.23
C GLU A 88 9.02 -8.95 -7.86
N ALA A 89 9.49 -8.07 -6.97
CA ALA A 89 10.85 -8.09 -6.46
C ALA A 89 11.22 -9.43 -5.82
N ALA A 90 10.34 -9.97 -4.95
CA ALA A 90 10.53 -11.27 -4.30
C ALA A 90 10.56 -12.45 -5.28
N GLY A 91 9.90 -12.32 -6.43
CA GLY A 91 9.84 -13.35 -7.48
C GLY A 91 10.85 -13.18 -8.60
N HIS A 92 11.70 -12.13 -8.56
CA HIS A 92 12.60 -11.84 -9.68
C HIS A 92 13.62 -12.97 -9.90
N PRO A 93 13.78 -13.48 -11.15
CA PRO A 93 14.66 -14.62 -11.45
C PRO A 93 16.13 -14.40 -11.12
N GLY A 94 16.58 -13.14 -11.00
CA GLY A 94 17.95 -12.80 -10.63
C GLY A 94 18.29 -13.00 -9.15
N HIS A 95 17.31 -13.23 -8.28
CA HIS A 95 17.55 -13.52 -6.87
C HIS A 95 17.67 -15.02 -6.66
N GLY A 96 18.89 -15.49 -6.35
CA GLY A 96 19.22 -16.90 -6.22
C GLY A 96 18.71 -17.53 -4.93
N SER A 97 18.90 -16.85 -3.79
CA SER A 97 18.59 -17.38 -2.44
C SER A 97 17.28 -16.81 -1.86
N ALA A 98 16.74 -17.53 -0.88
CA ALA A 98 15.57 -17.06 -0.12
C ALA A 98 15.89 -15.75 0.63
N ALA A 99 17.11 -15.60 1.16
CA ALA A 99 17.56 -14.37 1.83
C ALA A 99 17.58 -13.17 0.86
N GLU A 100 18.15 -13.33 -0.34
CA GLU A 100 18.15 -12.27 -1.36
C GLU A 100 16.75 -11.83 -1.76
N ARG A 101 15.80 -12.77 -1.86
CA ARG A 101 14.40 -12.47 -2.14
C ARG A 101 13.73 -11.69 -1.01
N VAL A 102 14.03 -12.02 0.25
CA VAL A 102 13.53 -11.27 1.41
C VAL A 102 14.15 -9.87 1.45
N VAL A 103 15.45 -9.74 1.18
CA VAL A 103 16.13 -8.44 1.07
C VAL A 103 15.51 -7.59 -0.03
N ALA A 104 15.23 -8.15 -1.21
CA ALA A 104 14.59 -7.44 -2.31
C ALA A 104 13.21 -6.87 -1.93
N VAL A 105 12.44 -7.56 -1.08
CA VAL A 105 11.17 -7.05 -0.56
C VAL A 105 11.39 -5.80 0.29
N ILE A 106 12.34 -5.85 1.26
CA ILE A 106 12.57 -4.71 2.17
C ILE A 106 13.19 -3.52 1.45
N GLU A 107 14.13 -3.76 0.54
CA GLU A 107 14.73 -2.70 -0.29
C GLU A 107 13.68 -2.03 -1.16
N THR A 108 12.85 -2.80 -1.87
CA THR A 108 11.79 -2.26 -2.72
C THR A 108 10.82 -1.43 -1.90
N PHE A 109 10.38 -1.94 -0.75
CA PHE A 109 9.49 -1.22 0.16
C PHE A 109 10.11 0.10 0.62
N ALA A 110 11.34 0.06 1.14
CA ALA A 110 12.02 1.25 1.66
C ALA A 110 12.29 2.29 0.55
N GLN A 111 12.84 1.88 -0.58
CA GLN A 111 13.12 2.78 -1.72
C GLN A 111 11.85 3.47 -2.23
N ARG A 112 10.72 2.73 -2.31
CA ARG A 112 9.43 3.30 -2.72
C ARG A 112 8.87 4.28 -1.69
N ALA A 113 9.00 3.96 -0.40
CA ALA A 113 8.64 4.87 0.69
C ALA A 113 9.45 6.17 0.62
N LEU A 114 10.76 6.08 0.37
CA LEU A 114 11.65 7.23 0.23
C LEU A 114 11.38 8.07 -1.01
N LYS A 115 10.93 7.45 -2.09
CA LYS A 115 10.55 8.17 -3.32
C LYS A 115 9.29 9.03 -3.15
N SER A 116 8.40 8.67 -2.23
CA SER A 116 7.14 9.38 -1.97
C SER A 116 6.89 9.48 -0.45
N PRO A 117 7.72 10.23 0.29
CA PRO A 117 7.76 10.18 1.75
C PRO A 117 6.44 10.57 2.42
N ARG A 118 5.74 11.60 1.92
CA ARG A 118 4.42 12.00 2.45
C ARG A 118 3.36 10.91 2.25
N LEU A 119 3.34 10.30 1.06
CA LEU A 119 2.43 9.20 0.79
C LEU A 119 2.73 7.99 1.69
N ALA A 120 4.00 7.65 1.85
CA ALA A 120 4.43 6.57 2.73
C ALA A 120 4.04 6.84 4.18
N TYR A 121 4.26 8.05 4.69
CA TYR A 121 3.84 8.45 6.04
C TYR A 121 2.32 8.38 6.21
N ALA A 122 1.55 8.86 5.22
CA ALA A 122 0.09 8.77 5.24
C ALA A 122 -0.41 7.33 5.32
N LEU A 123 0.25 6.40 4.61
CA LEU A 123 -0.08 4.98 4.65
C LEU A 123 0.31 4.30 5.96
N LEU A 124 1.47 4.66 6.52
CA LEU A 124 2.06 3.95 7.66
C LEU A 124 1.56 4.46 9.01
N ALA A 125 1.44 5.78 9.18
CA ALA A 125 1.33 6.38 10.52
C ALA A 125 0.39 7.58 10.63
N GLU A 126 0.08 8.35 9.57
CA GLU A 126 -0.75 9.54 9.71
C GLU A 126 -2.13 9.21 10.33
N PRO A 127 -2.64 9.99 11.30
CA PRO A 127 -3.98 9.78 11.84
C PRO A 127 -5.07 9.84 10.76
N VAL A 128 -5.94 8.85 10.73
CA VAL A 128 -6.99 8.69 9.71
C VAL A 128 -8.30 8.20 10.35
N ASP A 129 -9.36 8.13 9.54
CA ASP A 129 -10.62 7.52 9.97
C ASP A 129 -10.46 6.02 10.27
N PRO A 130 -11.25 5.46 11.23
CA PRO A 130 -11.18 4.04 11.59
C PRO A 130 -11.33 3.07 10.42
N ALA A 131 -12.13 3.44 9.40
CA ALA A 131 -12.28 2.63 8.19
C ALA A 131 -10.98 2.51 7.40
N VAL A 132 -10.17 3.56 7.38
CA VAL A 132 -8.84 3.58 6.73
C VAL A 132 -7.83 2.79 7.57
N ASP A 133 -7.90 2.88 8.89
CA ASP A 133 -7.07 2.07 9.79
C ASP A 133 -7.30 0.56 9.59
N ALA A 134 -8.52 0.15 9.32
CA ALA A 134 -8.81 -1.24 8.96
C ALA A 134 -8.06 -1.69 7.69
N GLU A 135 -7.94 -0.82 6.69
CA GLU A 135 -7.16 -1.09 5.47
C GLU A 135 -5.65 -1.18 5.76
N ARG A 136 -5.11 -0.44 6.74
CA ARG A 136 -3.71 -0.60 7.18
C ARG A 136 -3.42 -2.01 7.69
N LEU A 137 -4.37 -2.63 8.42
CA LEU A 137 -4.22 -4.02 8.86
C LEU A 137 -4.26 -5.01 7.69
N VAL A 138 -5.08 -4.74 6.66
CA VAL A 138 -5.08 -5.54 5.42
C VAL A 138 -3.72 -5.43 4.72
N PHE A 139 -3.18 -4.22 4.62
CA PHE A 139 -1.87 -3.95 4.06
C PHE A 139 -0.74 -4.70 4.78
N ARG A 140 -0.67 -4.58 6.11
CA ARG A 140 0.35 -5.28 6.91
C ARG A 140 0.28 -6.80 6.73
N ARG A 141 -0.94 -7.36 6.63
CA ARG A 141 -1.12 -8.80 6.36
C ARG A 141 -0.59 -9.19 4.99
N ALA A 142 -0.91 -8.43 3.95
CA ALA A 142 -0.46 -8.71 2.59
C ALA A 142 1.09 -8.69 2.48
N PHE A 143 1.75 -7.70 3.10
CA PHE A 143 3.21 -7.66 3.16
C PHE A 143 3.79 -8.83 3.95
N ARG A 144 3.22 -9.14 5.12
CA ARG A 144 3.62 -10.30 5.91
C ARG A 144 3.56 -11.59 5.10
N ASP A 145 2.50 -11.79 4.31
CA ASP A 145 2.30 -13.01 3.54
C ASP A 145 3.36 -13.14 2.42
N VAL A 146 3.81 -12.04 1.82
CA VAL A 146 4.94 -12.03 0.87
C VAL A 146 6.24 -12.47 1.56
N PHE A 147 6.58 -11.90 2.71
CA PHE A 147 7.77 -12.30 3.48
C PHE A 147 7.68 -13.74 3.96
N ALA A 148 6.54 -14.14 4.56
CA ALA A 148 6.36 -15.48 5.11
C ALA A 148 6.56 -16.57 4.07
N ALA A 149 6.08 -16.34 2.84
CA ALA A 149 6.26 -17.29 1.74
C ALA A 149 7.76 -17.52 1.41
N ARG A 150 8.57 -16.47 1.41
CA ARG A 150 10.01 -16.55 1.12
C ARG A 150 10.79 -17.17 2.28
N VAL A 151 10.46 -16.79 3.53
CA VAL A 151 11.08 -17.40 4.73
C VAL A 151 10.73 -18.88 4.83
N ALA A 152 9.47 -19.26 4.60
CA ALA A 152 9.06 -20.66 4.59
C ALA A 152 9.78 -21.48 3.52
N GLU A 153 9.98 -20.90 2.33
CA GLU A 153 10.76 -21.52 1.26
C GLU A 153 12.20 -21.75 1.71
N GLY A 154 12.89 -20.72 2.25
CA GLY A 154 14.27 -20.84 2.71
C GLY A 154 14.47 -21.82 3.85
N VAL A 155 13.55 -21.88 4.81
CA VAL A 155 13.58 -22.89 5.88
C VAL A 155 13.39 -24.32 5.30
N ARG A 156 12.47 -24.49 4.36
CA ARG A 156 12.21 -25.79 3.72
C ARG A 156 13.37 -26.28 2.87
N THR A 157 14.09 -25.39 2.21
CA THR A 157 15.26 -25.74 1.37
C THR A 157 16.56 -25.85 2.18
N GLY A 158 16.54 -25.45 3.44
CA GLY A 158 17.74 -25.40 4.30
C GLY A 158 18.65 -24.19 4.06
N GLU A 159 18.21 -23.23 3.25
CA GLU A 159 18.92 -21.96 3.04
C GLU A 159 18.86 -21.03 4.26
N LEU A 160 17.78 -21.14 5.03
CA LEU A 160 17.61 -20.41 6.29
C LEU A 160 17.55 -21.38 7.48
N PRO A 161 18.05 -20.98 8.65
CA PRO A 161 17.93 -21.77 9.85
C PRO A 161 16.45 -21.98 10.24
N PRO A 162 16.14 -23.05 11.02
CA PRO A 162 14.81 -23.30 11.53
C PRO A 162 14.26 -22.10 12.28
N GLN A 163 13.14 -21.56 11.84
CA GLN A 163 12.45 -20.42 12.43
C GLN A 163 10.96 -20.43 12.04
N ASP A 164 10.12 -19.73 12.80
CA ASP A 164 8.71 -19.55 12.45
C ASP A 164 8.57 -18.49 11.33
N PRO A 165 8.13 -18.86 10.12
CA PRO A 165 8.01 -17.92 9.01
C PRO A 165 6.98 -16.80 9.28
N ALA A 166 5.89 -17.08 10.00
CA ALA A 166 4.86 -16.11 10.28
C ALA A 166 5.32 -15.07 11.31
N LEU A 167 6.04 -15.51 12.35
CA LEU A 167 6.62 -14.62 13.34
C LEU A 167 7.72 -13.76 12.73
N THR A 168 8.67 -14.36 12.00
CA THR A 168 9.76 -13.64 11.34
C THR A 168 9.22 -12.59 10.37
N ALA A 169 8.26 -12.97 9.52
CA ALA A 169 7.62 -12.04 8.59
C ALA A 169 6.92 -10.88 9.31
N SER A 170 6.22 -11.16 10.42
CA SER A 170 5.54 -10.13 11.21
C SER A 170 6.55 -9.15 11.84
N ALA A 171 7.68 -9.67 12.35
CA ALA A 171 8.76 -8.86 12.91
C ALA A 171 9.40 -7.95 11.84
N LEU A 172 9.68 -8.49 10.64
CA LEU A 172 10.26 -7.73 9.52
C LEU A 172 9.32 -6.62 9.04
N VAL A 173 8.01 -6.89 8.92
CA VAL A 173 7.01 -5.86 8.57
C VAL A 173 6.96 -4.76 9.64
N GLY A 174 6.95 -5.15 10.92
CA GLY A 174 6.94 -4.20 12.03
C GLY A 174 8.20 -3.34 12.07
N ALA A 175 9.37 -3.97 12.03
CA ALA A 175 10.66 -3.28 12.06
C ALA A 175 10.85 -2.35 10.85
N GLY A 176 10.51 -2.81 9.63
CA GLY A 176 10.63 -2.00 8.42
C GLY A 176 9.72 -0.77 8.43
N ALA A 177 8.47 -0.93 8.89
CA ALA A 177 7.55 0.19 9.02
C ALA A 177 8.01 1.19 10.09
N GLU A 178 8.34 0.71 11.29
CA GLU A 178 8.71 1.57 12.43
C GLU A 178 10.02 2.32 12.18
N ALA A 179 11.01 1.67 11.57
CA ALA A 179 12.28 2.32 11.23
C ALA A 179 12.12 3.48 10.22
N LEU A 180 11.05 3.49 9.43
CA LEU A 180 10.79 4.56 8.47
C LEU A 180 9.85 5.66 8.98
N VAL A 181 8.96 5.36 9.93
CA VAL A 181 7.92 6.32 10.39
C VAL A 181 8.52 7.61 10.92
N GLY A 182 9.51 7.55 11.83
CA GLY A 182 10.18 8.73 12.37
C GLY A 182 10.88 9.56 11.27
N PRO A 183 11.82 8.97 10.53
CA PRO A 183 12.50 9.66 9.44
C PRO A 183 11.56 10.26 8.37
N LEU A 184 10.47 9.58 8.03
CA LEU A 184 9.47 10.09 7.08
C LEU A 184 8.70 11.27 7.64
N ALA A 185 8.36 11.25 8.94
CA ALA A 185 7.68 12.36 9.62
C ALA A 185 8.54 13.62 9.69
N GLU A 186 9.84 13.44 9.92
CA GLU A 186 10.81 14.52 10.08
C GLU A 186 11.39 15.01 8.75
N GLY A 187 11.18 14.28 7.65
CA GLY A 187 11.81 14.55 6.35
C GLY A 187 13.33 14.33 6.37
N ALA A 188 13.83 13.52 7.30
CA ALA A 188 15.24 13.33 7.62
C ALA A 188 15.74 11.90 7.35
N VAL A 189 15.32 11.29 6.26
CA VAL A 189 15.78 9.95 5.89
C VAL A 189 17.24 10.00 5.42
N GLY A 190 18.13 9.38 6.19
CA GLY A 190 19.55 9.31 5.85
C GLY A 190 19.86 8.27 4.76
N PRO A 191 21.00 8.40 4.06
CA PRO A 191 21.42 7.47 3.02
C PRO A 191 21.66 6.04 3.54
N ASP A 192 21.96 5.91 4.82
CA ASP A 192 22.27 4.62 5.46
C ASP A 192 21.02 3.85 5.93
N THR A 193 19.82 4.45 5.84
CA THR A 193 18.59 3.83 6.35
C THR A 193 18.29 2.50 5.64
N VAL A 194 18.38 2.46 4.31
CA VAL A 194 18.13 1.22 3.55
C VAL A 194 19.20 0.17 3.80
N PRO A 195 20.51 0.47 3.73
CA PRO A 195 21.57 -0.47 4.10
C PRO A 195 21.43 -1.03 5.53
N ALA A 196 21.09 -0.19 6.50
CA ALA A 196 20.86 -0.64 7.88
C ALA A 196 19.67 -1.60 8.00
N LEU A 197 18.55 -1.33 7.30
CA LEU A 197 17.40 -2.22 7.24
C LEU A 197 17.75 -3.56 6.59
N VAL A 198 18.55 -3.56 5.53
CA VAL A 198 19.04 -4.80 4.88
C VAL A 198 19.89 -5.61 5.86
N THR A 199 20.85 -4.97 6.51
CA THR A 199 21.70 -5.63 7.51
C THR A 199 20.87 -6.23 8.65
N PHE A 200 19.91 -5.46 9.18
CA PHE A 200 18.98 -5.96 10.20
C PHE A 200 18.19 -7.18 9.69
N THR A 201 17.69 -7.10 8.46
CA THR A 201 16.90 -8.19 7.84
C THR A 201 17.72 -9.48 7.73
N LEU A 202 18.95 -9.40 7.23
CA LEU A 202 19.85 -10.56 7.11
C LEU A 202 20.13 -11.20 8.47
N ARG A 203 20.42 -10.38 9.49
CA ARG A 203 20.61 -10.86 10.87
C ARG A 203 19.34 -11.51 11.44
N ALA A 204 18.17 -10.93 11.21
CA ALA A 204 16.91 -11.49 11.66
C ALA A 204 16.58 -12.83 10.97
N LEU A 205 17.05 -13.04 9.74
CA LEU A 205 16.97 -14.31 9.03
C LEU A 205 18.00 -15.35 9.49
N GLY A 206 18.95 -14.96 10.32
CA GLY A 206 20.06 -15.84 10.77
C GLY A 206 21.11 -16.07 9.68
N VAL A 207 21.22 -15.15 8.71
CA VAL A 207 22.29 -15.15 7.72
C VAL A 207 23.55 -14.55 8.35
N PRO A 208 24.70 -15.24 8.38
CA PRO A 208 25.94 -14.71 8.93
C PRO A 208 26.38 -13.44 8.20
N ASP A 209 26.95 -12.46 8.94
CA ASP A 209 27.61 -11.32 8.34
C ASP A 209 28.84 -11.82 7.54
N ALA A 210 29.01 -11.35 6.32
CA ALA A 210 30.11 -11.78 5.43
C ALA A 210 31.51 -11.46 5.97
N ASP A 211 31.61 -10.58 6.98
CA ASP A 211 32.87 -10.16 7.62
C ASP A 211 33.34 -11.06 8.78
N HIS A 212 32.64 -12.17 9.08
CA HIS A 212 32.94 -13.05 10.22
C HIS A 212 33.16 -14.53 9.81
N ALA A 213 33.41 -14.79 8.51
CA ALA A 213 33.75 -16.12 7.99
C ALA A 213 35.21 -16.26 7.58
#